data_d6f9800e45fca32c3f97dfe88c5b2d66
#
_entry.id   d6f9800e45fca32c3f97dfe88c5b2d66
#
_cell.length_a   1.000
_cell.length_b   1.000
_cell.length_c   1.000
_cell.angle_alpha   90.00
_cell.angle_beta   90.00
_cell.angle_gamma   90.00
#
_symmetry.space_group_name_H-M   'P 1'
#
loop_
_entity.id
_entity.type
_entity.pdbx_description
1 polymer ?
#
loop_
_entity_poly.entity_id
_entity_poly.type
_entity_poly.pdbx_seq_one_letter_code
_entity_poly.pdbx_strand_id
1 'polypeptide(L)'
;MYQRDVNEIKGFVRWRGPDALVNNGLFVLLTIQAGLSTVRGSMVKVERDGYDADCLWGKKSEGYQYLVENKDYLYGKVYHIADTYGYDTPMGCQEIIRLFVDVPNLGMVKAAFFAQCLGFNTACL
;
A
#
# COMPACT_ATOMS: atom_id res chain seq x y z
N MET A 1 0.29 -10.91 -18.02
CA MET A 1 -0.42 -10.93 -16.74
C MET A 1 0.06 -9.85 -15.79
N TYR A 2 1.37 -9.75 -15.55
CA TYR A 2 1.93 -8.70 -14.68
C TYR A 2 1.58 -7.28 -15.16
N GLN A 3 1.72 -7.00 -16.46
CA GLN A 3 1.46 -5.67 -17.00
C GLN A 3 -0.02 -5.28 -16.87
N ARG A 4 -0.93 -6.24 -17.03
CA ARG A 4 -2.34 -6.02 -16.83
C ARG A 4 -2.65 -5.65 -15.38
N ASP A 5 -2.07 -6.40 -14.42
CA ASP A 5 -2.28 -6.14 -12.99
C ASP A 5 -1.74 -4.76 -12.60
N VAL A 6 -0.56 -4.39 -13.12
CA VAL A 6 0.02 -3.07 -12.89
C VAL A 6 -0.90 -1.96 -13.41
N ASN A 7 -1.46 -2.13 -14.61
CA ASN A 7 -2.36 -1.13 -15.18
C ASN A 7 -3.67 -1.02 -14.40
N GLU A 8 -4.22 -2.12 -13.91
CA GLU A 8 -5.40 -2.11 -13.06
C GLU A 8 -5.14 -1.37 -11.74
N ILE A 9 -3.99 -1.62 -11.12
CA ILE A 9 -3.61 -0.95 -9.87
C ILE A 9 -3.40 0.55 -10.09
N LYS A 10 -2.74 0.95 -11.19
CA LYS A 10 -2.59 2.36 -11.55
C LYS A 10 -3.94 3.06 -11.68
N GLY A 11 -4.88 2.40 -12.38
CA GLY A 11 -6.24 2.92 -12.51
C GLY A 11 -6.96 3.00 -11.18
N PHE A 12 -6.78 2.01 -10.32
CA PHE A 12 -7.38 1.95 -9.01
C PHE A 12 -6.93 3.13 -8.14
N VAL A 13 -5.63 3.38 -8.06
CA VAL A 13 -5.08 4.51 -7.29
C VAL A 13 -5.63 5.84 -7.81
N ARG A 14 -5.65 6.03 -9.14
CA ARG A 14 -6.08 7.29 -9.75
C ARG A 14 -7.56 7.58 -9.57
N TRP A 15 -8.40 6.54 -9.64
CA TRP A 15 -9.86 6.73 -9.69
C TRP A 15 -10.54 6.54 -8.35
N ARG A 16 -9.92 5.82 -7.43
CA ARG A 16 -10.54 5.50 -6.14
C ARG A 16 -10.06 6.33 -4.96
N GLY A 17 -8.97 7.07 -5.15
CA GLY A 17 -8.50 8.06 -4.17
C GLY A 17 -7.85 7.47 -2.92
N PRO A 18 -7.86 8.24 -1.83
CA PRO A 18 -7.13 7.88 -0.61
C PRO A 18 -7.56 6.56 0.02
N ASP A 19 -8.84 6.21 -0.07
CA ASP A 19 -9.34 4.96 0.53
C ASP A 19 -8.75 3.72 -0.17
N ALA A 20 -8.55 3.80 -1.47
CA ALA A 20 -7.90 2.72 -2.22
C ALA A 20 -6.45 2.55 -1.78
N LEU A 21 -5.75 3.64 -1.50
CA LEU A 21 -4.40 3.60 -0.97
C LEU A 21 -4.36 2.88 0.37
N VAL A 22 -5.28 3.22 1.28
CA VAL A 22 -5.38 2.57 2.60
C VAL A 22 -5.64 1.07 2.44
N ASN A 23 -6.56 0.68 1.56
CA ASN A 23 -6.87 -0.74 1.34
C ASN A 23 -5.67 -1.52 0.80
N ASN A 24 -4.90 -0.94 -0.10
CA ASN A 24 -3.67 -1.56 -0.60
C ASN A 24 -2.63 -1.70 0.52
N GLY A 25 -2.48 -0.67 1.34
CA GLY A 25 -1.57 -0.71 2.49
C GLY A 25 -1.99 -1.73 3.53
N LEU A 26 -3.28 -1.83 3.80
CA LEU A 26 -3.83 -2.85 4.70
C LEU A 26 -3.51 -4.26 4.17
N PHE A 27 -3.72 -4.50 2.88
CA PHE A 27 -3.38 -5.78 2.26
C PHE A 27 -1.91 -6.13 2.53
N VAL A 28 -1.00 -5.18 2.31
CA VAL A 28 0.44 -5.39 2.52
C VAL A 28 0.74 -5.70 3.98
N LEU A 29 0.14 -4.94 4.91
CA LEU A 29 0.34 -5.18 6.35
C LEU A 29 -0.14 -6.58 6.76
N LEU A 30 -1.27 -7.02 6.24
CA LEU A 30 -1.84 -8.31 6.57
C LEU A 30 -1.07 -9.48 5.96
N THR A 31 -0.29 -9.26 4.89
CA THR A 31 0.55 -10.33 4.31
C THR A 31 1.77 -10.64 5.17
N ILE A 32 2.09 -9.79 6.16
CA ILE A 32 3.22 -10.05 7.04
C ILE A 32 2.89 -11.27 7.91
N GLN A 33 3.64 -12.36 7.70
CA GLN A 33 3.48 -13.62 8.42
C GLN A 33 2.12 -14.31 8.19
N ALA A 34 1.47 -14.07 7.06
CA ALA A 34 0.19 -14.69 6.74
C ALA A 34 0.09 -15.05 5.25
N GLY A 35 -0.59 -16.14 4.95
CA GLY A 35 -0.87 -16.55 3.57
C GLY A 35 -2.05 -15.77 2.98
N LEU A 36 -2.18 -15.79 1.64
CA LEU A 36 -3.19 -15.01 0.93
C LEU A 36 -4.61 -15.36 1.32
N SER A 37 -4.91 -16.65 1.58
CA SER A 37 -6.25 -17.07 2.00
C SER A 37 -6.64 -16.46 3.35
N THR A 38 -5.69 -16.39 4.28
CA THR A 38 -5.89 -15.76 5.58
C THR A 38 -6.10 -14.25 5.43
N VAL A 39 -5.33 -13.60 4.54
CA VAL A 39 -5.40 -12.16 4.30
C VAL A 39 -6.80 -11.75 3.83
N ARG A 40 -7.41 -12.50 2.92
CA ARG A 40 -8.74 -12.17 2.43
C ARG A 40 -9.78 -12.14 3.55
N GLY A 41 -9.75 -13.15 4.42
CA GLY A 41 -10.63 -13.18 5.59
C GLY A 41 -10.36 -12.04 6.56
N SER A 42 -9.10 -11.71 6.76
CA SER A 42 -8.70 -10.60 7.62
C SER A 42 -9.18 -9.24 7.08
N MET A 43 -9.12 -9.02 5.77
CA MET A 43 -9.62 -7.78 5.17
C MET A 43 -11.12 -7.61 5.40
N VAL A 44 -11.89 -8.69 5.30
CA VAL A 44 -13.32 -8.66 5.59
C VAL A 44 -13.56 -8.27 7.06
N LYS A 45 -12.78 -8.82 7.98
CA LYS A 45 -12.89 -8.48 9.41
C LYS A 45 -12.57 -7.01 9.67
N VAL A 46 -11.54 -6.47 9.04
CA VAL A 46 -11.19 -5.04 9.19
C VAL A 46 -12.27 -4.14 8.60
N GLU A 47 -12.84 -4.50 7.47
CA GLU A 47 -13.94 -3.75 6.87
C GLU A 47 -15.14 -3.68 7.82
N ARG A 48 -15.44 -4.77 8.52
CA ARG A 48 -16.55 -4.86 9.46
C ARG A 48 -16.26 -4.16 10.78
N ASP A 49 -15.09 -4.39 11.37
CA ASP A 49 -14.77 -4.03 12.75
C ASP A 49 -13.79 -2.84 12.88
N GLY A 50 -13.15 -2.43 11.78
CA GLY A 50 -12.20 -1.33 11.79
C GLY A 50 -10.97 -1.63 12.64
N TYR A 51 -10.58 -0.70 13.50
CA TYR A 51 -9.41 -0.86 14.37
C TYR A 51 -9.57 -1.96 15.40
N ASP A 52 -10.80 -2.38 15.70
CA ASP A 52 -11.09 -3.41 16.69
C ASP A 52 -11.00 -4.83 16.10
N ALA A 53 -10.70 -4.97 14.82
CA ALA A 53 -10.56 -6.29 14.20
C ALA A 53 -9.48 -7.11 14.90
N ASP A 54 -9.78 -8.38 15.19
CA ASP A 54 -8.89 -9.26 15.94
C ASP A 54 -7.58 -9.59 15.20
N CYS A 55 -7.58 -9.43 13.86
CA CYS A 55 -6.38 -9.61 13.05
C CYS A 55 -5.43 -8.41 13.07
N LEU A 56 -5.87 -7.27 13.59
CA LEU A 56 -5.05 -6.06 13.74
C LEU A 56 -4.58 -5.96 15.20
N TRP A 57 -3.33 -6.31 15.42
CA TRP A 57 -2.72 -6.25 16.74
C TRP A 57 -1.28 -5.75 16.62
N GLY A 58 -0.79 -5.16 17.71
CA GLY A 58 0.59 -4.68 17.77
C GLY A 58 0.92 -3.68 16.67
N LYS A 59 2.03 -3.90 15.99
CA LYS A 59 2.54 -3.00 14.95
C LYS A 59 1.66 -2.96 13.70
N LYS A 60 0.89 -4.00 13.43
CA LYS A 60 -0.06 -3.99 12.30
C LYS A 60 -1.15 -2.97 12.54
N SER A 61 -1.64 -2.87 13.77
CA SER A 61 -2.64 -1.86 14.14
C SER A 61 -2.05 -0.45 14.02
N GLU A 62 -0.83 -0.25 14.45
CA GLU A 62 -0.14 1.04 14.31
C GLU A 62 0.02 1.43 12.84
N GLY A 63 0.42 0.48 11.98
CA GLY A 63 0.56 0.71 10.54
C GLY A 63 -0.75 1.10 9.89
N TYR A 64 -1.82 0.38 10.21
CA TYR A 64 -3.14 0.67 9.67
C TYR A 64 -3.64 2.04 10.13
N GLN A 65 -3.48 2.35 11.41
CA GLN A 65 -3.87 3.65 11.96
C GLN A 65 -3.11 4.80 11.27
N TYR A 66 -1.81 4.63 11.05
CA TYR A 66 -1.00 5.61 10.32
C TYR A 66 -1.55 5.84 8.92
N LEU A 67 -1.88 4.78 8.20
CA LEU A 67 -2.41 4.88 6.85
C LEU A 67 -3.74 5.65 6.82
N VAL A 68 -4.64 5.33 7.74
CA VAL A 68 -5.95 6.00 7.80
C VAL A 68 -5.81 7.47 8.16
N GLU A 69 -4.99 7.79 9.16
CA GLU A 69 -4.81 9.17 9.62
C GLU A 69 -4.07 10.04 8.61
N ASN A 70 -3.21 9.44 7.79
CA ASN A 70 -2.39 10.16 6.81
C ASN A 70 -2.82 9.90 5.37
N LYS A 71 -4.00 9.35 5.14
CA LYS A 71 -4.41 8.90 3.81
C LYS A 71 -4.38 10.00 2.75
N ASP A 72 -4.87 11.17 3.08
CA ASP A 72 -4.90 12.29 2.14
C ASP A 72 -3.49 12.80 1.80
N TYR A 73 -2.65 12.90 2.81
CA TYR A 73 -1.24 13.28 2.63
C TYR A 73 -0.51 12.26 1.77
N LEU A 74 -0.66 10.97 2.11
CA LEU A 74 0.00 9.88 1.37
C LEU A 74 -0.48 9.82 -0.07
N TYR A 75 -1.79 9.92 -0.28
CA TYR A 75 -2.36 9.89 -1.63
C TYR A 75 -1.83 11.05 -2.47
N GLY A 76 -1.79 12.26 -1.92
CA GLY A 76 -1.22 13.42 -2.61
C GLY A 76 0.24 13.23 -2.97
N LYS A 77 1.03 12.65 -2.07
CA LYS A 77 2.44 12.34 -2.33
C LYS A 77 2.61 11.28 -3.40
N VAL A 78 1.83 10.21 -3.35
CA VAL A 78 1.88 9.14 -4.37
C VAL A 78 1.52 9.73 -5.74
N TYR A 79 0.46 10.51 -5.79
CA TYR A 79 0.02 11.14 -7.03
C TYR A 79 1.10 12.06 -7.60
N HIS A 80 1.72 12.88 -6.75
CA HIS A 80 2.79 13.78 -7.14
C HIS A 80 4.02 13.03 -7.67
N ILE A 81 4.42 11.97 -6.99
CA ILE A 81 5.56 11.14 -7.42
C ILE A 81 5.26 10.47 -8.77
N ALA A 82 4.06 9.90 -8.92
CA ALA A 82 3.65 9.27 -10.17
C ALA A 82 3.60 10.28 -11.32
N ASP A 83 3.10 11.48 -11.06
CA ASP A 83 2.99 12.54 -12.07
C ASP A 83 4.36 13.10 -12.46
N THR A 84 5.27 13.25 -11.49
CA THR A 84 6.60 13.82 -11.70
C THR A 84 7.56 12.82 -12.35
N TYR A 85 7.61 11.58 -11.87
CA TYR A 85 8.61 10.59 -12.30
C TYR A 85 8.02 9.43 -13.10
N GLY A 86 6.71 9.26 -13.10
CA GLY A 86 6.07 8.09 -13.70
C GLY A 86 6.19 6.85 -12.82
N TYR A 87 5.65 5.74 -13.33
CA TYR A 87 5.61 4.48 -12.60
C TYR A 87 6.79 3.55 -12.89
N ASP A 88 7.54 3.83 -13.94
CA ASP A 88 8.55 2.92 -14.50
C ASP A 88 9.97 3.48 -14.41
N THR A 89 10.22 4.44 -13.53
CA THR A 89 11.54 5.04 -13.35
C THR A 89 12.16 4.66 -12.01
N PRO A 90 13.50 4.53 -11.95
CA PRO A 90 14.19 4.29 -10.67
C PRO A 90 13.92 5.39 -9.65
N MET A 91 13.87 6.65 -10.09
CA MET A 91 13.62 7.78 -9.19
C MET A 91 12.24 7.71 -8.56
N GLY A 92 11.21 7.43 -9.36
CA GLY A 92 9.85 7.28 -8.85
C GLY A 92 9.75 6.17 -7.83
N CYS A 93 10.34 5.01 -8.12
CA CYS A 93 10.34 3.87 -7.21
C CYS A 93 11.09 4.18 -5.91
N GLN A 94 12.24 4.84 -5.98
CA GLN A 94 12.99 5.22 -4.80
C GLN A 94 12.20 6.19 -3.91
N GLU A 95 11.57 7.17 -4.50
CA GLU A 95 10.79 8.17 -3.75
C GLU A 95 9.57 7.53 -3.08
N ILE A 96 8.89 6.62 -3.77
CA ILE A 96 7.71 5.97 -3.20
C ILE A 96 8.08 5.00 -2.07
N ILE A 97 9.19 4.28 -2.22
CA ILE A 97 9.68 3.39 -1.16
C ILE A 97 10.08 4.21 0.07
N ARG A 98 10.77 5.32 -0.13
CA ARG A 98 11.16 6.24 0.94
C ARG A 98 9.94 6.75 1.70
N LEU A 99 8.86 7.07 0.99
CA LEU A 99 7.61 7.49 1.61
C LEU A 99 7.02 6.40 2.49
N PHE A 100 7.00 5.17 2.00
CA PHE A 100 6.31 4.07 2.68
C PHE A 100 7.11 3.42 3.81
N VAL A 101 8.44 3.56 3.86
CA VAL A 101 9.21 3.04 4.98
C VAL A 101 8.89 3.74 6.30
N ASP A 102 8.26 4.92 6.24
CA ASP A 102 7.81 5.64 7.42
C ASP A 102 6.54 5.02 8.04
N VAL A 103 5.82 4.20 7.29
CA VAL A 103 4.64 3.51 7.83
C VAL A 103 5.09 2.47 8.86
N PRO A 104 4.53 2.50 10.08
CA PRO A 104 4.90 1.52 11.11
C PRO A 104 4.74 0.09 10.60
N ASN A 105 5.70 -0.77 10.92
CA ASN A 105 5.75 -2.18 10.54
C ASN A 105 6.03 -2.45 9.05
N LEU A 106 6.37 -1.44 8.27
CA LEU A 106 6.82 -1.61 6.89
C LEU A 106 8.33 -1.40 6.80
N GLY A 107 9.07 -2.47 6.52
CA GLY A 107 10.48 -2.35 6.13
C GLY A 107 10.60 -2.09 4.64
N MET A 108 11.83 -1.99 4.14
CA MET A 108 12.07 -1.69 2.72
C MET A 108 11.43 -2.72 1.78
N VAL A 109 11.45 -4.01 2.14
CA VAL A 109 10.88 -5.06 1.29
C VAL A 109 9.37 -4.90 1.16
N LYS A 110 8.68 -4.64 2.27
CA LYS A 110 7.23 -4.44 2.26
C LYS A 110 6.84 -3.09 1.66
N ALA A 111 7.66 -2.06 1.86
CA ALA A 111 7.46 -0.78 1.19
C ALA A 111 7.57 -0.93 -0.34
N ALA A 112 8.53 -1.70 -0.82
CA ALA A 112 8.64 -2.00 -2.25
C ALA A 112 7.44 -2.79 -2.76
N PHE A 113 6.95 -3.76 -2.00
CA PHE A 113 5.74 -4.51 -2.33
C PHE A 113 4.53 -3.58 -2.39
N PHE A 114 4.38 -2.68 -1.44
CA PHE A 114 3.31 -1.68 -1.45
C PHE A 114 3.40 -0.82 -2.72
N ALA A 115 4.59 -0.37 -3.07
CA ALA A 115 4.81 0.40 -4.29
C ALA A 115 4.36 -0.39 -5.54
N GLN A 116 4.68 -1.69 -5.60
CA GLN A 116 4.20 -2.55 -6.68
C GLN A 116 2.69 -2.64 -6.72
N CYS A 117 2.04 -2.74 -5.58
CA CYS A 117 0.57 -2.79 -5.49
C CYS A 117 -0.06 -1.52 -6.05
N LEU A 118 0.63 -0.40 -5.99
CA LEU A 118 0.17 0.87 -6.55
C LEU A 118 0.59 1.08 -8.01
N GLY A 119 1.27 0.10 -8.60
CA GLY A 119 1.62 0.12 -10.02
C GLY A 119 3.02 0.61 -10.33
N PHE A 120 3.86 0.90 -9.33
CA PHE A 120 5.25 1.26 -9.56
C PHE A 120 6.06 0.02 -9.92
N ASN A 121 6.88 0.14 -10.95
CA ASN A 121 7.69 -0.97 -11.45
C ASN A 121 9.03 -1.04 -10.70
N THR A 122 9.05 -1.73 -9.56
CA THR A 122 10.24 -1.84 -8.73
C THR A 122 11.37 -2.63 -9.40
N ALA A 123 11.10 -3.31 -10.51
CA ALA A 123 12.13 -3.96 -11.31
C ALA A 123 13.09 -2.96 -11.98
N CYS A 124 12.73 -1.67 -12.02
CA CYS A 124 13.60 -0.60 -12.52
C CYS A 124 14.73 -0.23 -11.55
N LEU A 125 14.67 -0.71 -10.31
CA LEU A 125 15.67 -0.38 -9.30
C LEU A 125 17.00 -1.12 -9.49
#